data_c0b765dd8b0a0493819d430ed8bba6a2
#
_entry.id   c0b765dd8b0a0493819d430ed8bba6a2
#
_cell.length_a   1.000
_cell.length_b   1.000
_cell.length_c   1.000
_cell.angle_alpha   90.00
_cell.angle_beta   90.00
_cell.angle_gamma   90.00
#
_symmetry.space_group_name_H-M   'P 1'
#
loop_
_entity.id
_entity.type
_entity.pdbx_description
1 polymer ?
#
loop_
_entity_poly.entity_id
_entity_poly.type
_entity_poly.pdbx_seq_one_letter_code
_entity_poly.pdbx_strand_id
1 'polypeptide(L)'
;NAFNLCPFHKVKVVIIGQDPYPGEGQAHGLSFSVKDGVTFPPSLNNIFKEISEDFKTSIPTSGNLTRWAEQGVLLLNSILTVQANKPASHQRKGWERFTNVVIKRLNDECEGLVFMLWGVKARKKGRCIDSNKHLVLTSAHPSPRAVNFGCSFGKKHFSQANEYLREREKSPIEW
;
A
#
# COMPACT_ATOMS: atom_id res chain seq x y z
N ASN A 1 -8.29 10.77 0.57
CA ASN A 1 -7.95 10.65 2.00
C ASN A 1 -6.47 10.34 2.23
N ALA A 2 -5.78 9.62 1.31
CA ALA A 2 -4.39 9.20 1.51
C ALA A 2 -3.47 10.37 1.90
N PHE A 3 -3.54 11.48 1.19
CA PHE A 3 -2.71 12.67 1.47
C PHE A 3 -3.14 13.45 2.71
N ASN A 4 -4.44 13.43 3.04
CA ASN A 4 -4.96 14.12 4.21
C ASN A 4 -4.59 13.41 5.51
N LEU A 5 -4.70 12.07 5.53
CA LEU A 5 -4.40 11.25 6.70
C LEU A 5 -2.91 10.99 6.90
N CYS A 6 -2.15 11.00 5.81
CA CYS A 6 -0.70 10.86 5.81
C CYS A 6 -0.04 12.01 5.01
N PRO A 7 0.13 13.19 5.60
CA PRO A 7 0.81 14.32 4.95
C PRO A 7 2.25 13.98 4.56
N PHE A 8 2.76 14.64 3.53
CA PHE A 8 4.06 14.36 2.93
C PHE A 8 5.20 14.23 3.95
N HIS A 9 5.28 15.17 4.90
CA HIS A 9 6.33 15.19 5.92
C HIS A 9 6.20 14.11 7.00
N LYS A 10 5.07 13.40 7.07
CA LYS A 10 4.82 12.29 8.01
C LYS A 10 5.00 10.92 7.38
N VAL A 11 5.23 10.82 6.08
CA VAL A 11 5.36 9.54 5.39
C VAL A 11 6.58 8.77 5.91
N LYS A 12 6.35 7.52 6.29
CA LYS A 12 7.37 6.53 6.68
C LYS A 12 7.36 5.32 5.76
N VAL A 13 6.17 4.87 5.39
CA VAL A 13 5.95 3.70 4.51
C VAL A 13 5.02 4.09 3.38
N VAL A 14 5.30 3.61 2.17
CA VAL A 14 4.46 3.81 0.98
C VAL A 14 4.00 2.44 0.49
N ILE A 15 2.69 2.24 0.39
CA ILE A 15 2.09 1.05 -0.20
C ILE A 15 1.34 1.47 -1.46
N ILE A 16 1.69 0.89 -2.62
CA ILE A 16 1.13 1.28 -3.90
C ILE A 16 0.06 0.27 -4.33
N GLY A 17 -1.19 0.73 -4.40
CA GLY A 17 -2.31 0.02 -5.01
C GLY A 17 -2.52 0.39 -6.48
N GLN A 18 -3.54 -0.19 -7.12
CA GLN A 18 -3.88 0.10 -8.52
C GLN A 18 -4.92 1.21 -8.62
N ASP A 19 -6.17 0.89 -8.40
CA ASP A 19 -7.32 1.80 -8.44
C ASP A 19 -8.28 1.49 -7.28
N PRO A 20 -9.21 2.38 -6.97
CA PRO A 20 -10.17 2.14 -5.90
C PRO A 20 -11.07 0.94 -6.20
N TYR A 21 -11.56 0.28 -5.17
CA TYR A 21 -12.61 -0.73 -5.31
C TYR A 21 -13.84 -0.12 -5.98
N PRO A 22 -14.39 -0.76 -7.04
CA PRO A 22 -15.49 -0.18 -7.82
C PRO A 22 -16.87 -0.35 -7.19
N GLY A 23 -17.01 -1.23 -6.20
CA GLY A 23 -18.26 -1.48 -5.50
C GLY A 23 -18.71 -0.30 -4.66
N GLU A 24 -20.02 -0.07 -4.60
CA GLU A 24 -20.59 1.00 -3.80
C GLU A 24 -20.21 0.84 -2.31
N GLY A 25 -19.80 1.94 -1.68
CA GLY A 25 -19.47 1.97 -0.26
C GLY A 25 -18.16 1.28 0.14
N GLN A 26 -17.40 0.66 -0.78
CA GLN A 26 -16.16 -0.04 -0.46
C GLN A 26 -14.98 0.91 -0.24
N ALA A 27 -14.57 1.65 -1.28
CA ALA A 27 -13.41 2.54 -1.25
C ALA A 27 -13.69 3.81 -0.43
N HIS A 28 -12.67 4.30 0.26
CA HIS A 28 -12.74 5.57 1.00
C HIS A 28 -11.46 6.41 0.90
N GLY A 29 -10.68 6.22 -0.16
CA GLY A 29 -9.50 7.02 -0.50
C GLY A 29 -8.17 6.53 0.06
N LEU A 30 -8.11 5.29 0.55
CA LEU A 30 -6.89 4.59 0.97
C LEU A 30 -6.76 3.29 0.18
N SER A 31 -5.60 3.01 -0.41
CA SER A 31 -5.38 1.77 -1.16
C SER A 31 -5.59 0.53 -0.27
N PHE A 32 -6.20 -0.51 -0.83
CA PHE A 32 -6.57 -1.76 -0.16
C PHE A 32 -7.61 -1.66 0.95
N SER A 33 -7.85 -0.49 1.51
CA SER A 33 -8.74 -0.25 2.64
C SER A 33 -10.22 -0.26 2.23
N VAL A 34 -11.05 -0.71 3.16
CA VAL A 34 -12.51 -0.60 3.08
C VAL A 34 -13.06 0.08 4.34
N LYS A 35 -14.28 0.60 4.27
CA LYS A 35 -14.97 1.16 5.43
C LYS A 35 -15.27 0.07 6.47
N ASP A 36 -15.48 0.49 7.71
CA ASP A 36 -15.92 -0.41 8.77
C ASP A 36 -17.22 -1.14 8.39
N GLY A 37 -17.31 -2.42 8.75
CA GLY A 37 -18.45 -3.27 8.45
C GLY A 37 -18.50 -3.82 7.01
N VAL A 38 -17.59 -3.41 6.13
CA VAL A 38 -17.49 -3.96 4.77
C VAL A 38 -16.68 -5.26 4.79
N THR A 39 -17.19 -6.26 4.08
CA THR A 39 -16.48 -7.54 3.88
C THR A 39 -15.10 -7.30 3.25
N PHE A 40 -14.07 -7.95 3.76
CA PHE A 40 -12.71 -7.81 3.26
C PHE A 40 -12.61 -8.26 1.81
N PRO A 41 -12.17 -7.38 0.90
CA PRO A 41 -11.78 -7.83 -0.43
C PRO A 41 -10.66 -8.88 -0.38
N PRO A 42 -10.58 -9.79 -1.34
CA PRO A 42 -9.63 -10.90 -1.30
C PRO A 42 -8.16 -10.48 -1.13
N SER A 43 -7.74 -9.36 -1.74
CA SER A 43 -6.38 -8.85 -1.57
C SER A 43 -6.09 -8.38 -0.15
N LEU A 44 -7.05 -7.67 0.48
CA LEU A 44 -6.92 -7.22 1.86
C LEU A 44 -6.88 -8.43 2.83
N ASN A 45 -7.68 -9.44 2.57
CA ASN A 45 -7.67 -10.67 3.37
C ASN A 45 -6.30 -11.35 3.33
N ASN A 46 -5.66 -11.41 2.16
CA ASN A 46 -4.31 -11.96 2.02
C ASN A 46 -3.24 -11.09 2.71
N ILE A 47 -3.40 -9.77 2.68
CA ILE A 47 -2.53 -8.85 3.44
C ILE A 47 -2.62 -9.13 4.94
N PHE A 48 -3.82 -9.25 5.48
CA PHE A 48 -4.01 -9.54 6.91
C PHE A 48 -3.53 -10.93 7.32
N LYS A 49 -3.66 -11.93 6.46
CA LYS A 49 -3.06 -13.26 6.70
C LYS A 49 -1.55 -13.18 6.82
N GLU A 50 -0.90 -12.43 5.91
CA GLU A 50 0.54 -12.24 5.96
C GLU A 50 1.00 -11.52 7.24
N ILE A 51 0.29 -10.47 7.66
CA ILE A 51 0.57 -9.78 8.93
C ILE A 51 0.41 -10.74 10.11
N SER A 52 -0.67 -11.50 10.13
CA SER A 52 -0.94 -12.49 11.17
C SER A 52 0.17 -13.54 11.26
N GLU A 53 0.67 -14.02 10.13
CA GLU A 53 1.79 -14.97 10.06
C GLU A 53 3.12 -14.35 10.47
N ASP A 54 3.39 -13.11 10.05
CA ASP A 54 4.63 -12.38 10.31
C ASP A 54 4.80 -12.06 11.82
N PHE A 55 3.74 -11.60 12.47
CA PHE A 55 3.76 -11.18 13.88
C PHE A 55 3.17 -12.20 14.86
N LYS A 56 2.63 -13.33 14.37
CA LYS A 56 1.93 -14.33 15.20
C LYS A 56 0.76 -13.73 15.98
N THR A 57 -0.03 -12.90 15.31
CA THR A 57 -1.18 -12.19 15.87
C THR A 57 -2.49 -12.64 15.20
N SER A 58 -3.62 -12.28 15.79
CA SER A 58 -4.94 -12.50 15.19
C SER A 58 -5.19 -11.57 13.99
N ILE A 59 -6.04 -11.99 13.08
CA ILE A 59 -6.52 -11.16 11.96
C ILE A 59 -7.43 -10.06 12.53
N PRO A 60 -7.26 -8.78 12.08
CA PRO A 60 -8.13 -7.69 12.51
C PRO A 60 -9.60 -7.94 12.15
N THR A 61 -10.52 -7.35 12.91
CA THR A 61 -11.96 -7.41 12.65
C THR A 61 -12.45 -6.32 11.70
N SER A 62 -11.67 -5.25 11.52
CA SER A 62 -11.98 -4.14 10.60
C SER A 62 -10.98 -4.08 9.45
N GLY A 63 -11.49 -3.84 8.23
CA GLY A 63 -10.69 -3.58 7.03
C GLY A 63 -10.34 -2.11 6.82
N ASN A 64 -10.67 -1.24 7.77
CA ASN A 64 -10.38 0.18 7.72
C ASN A 64 -8.92 0.44 8.13
N LEU A 65 -8.09 0.84 7.17
CA LEU A 65 -6.66 1.07 7.35
C LEU A 65 -6.31 2.53 7.74
N THR A 66 -7.28 3.32 8.15
CA THR A 66 -7.04 4.69 8.63
C THR A 66 -5.97 4.72 9.72
N ARG A 67 -5.99 3.76 10.64
CA ARG A 67 -4.98 3.62 11.70
C ARG A 67 -3.54 3.46 11.18
N TRP A 68 -3.34 2.88 10.00
CA TRP A 68 -2.03 2.82 9.37
C TRP A 68 -1.62 4.17 8.80
N ALA A 69 -2.57 4.83 8.09
CA ALA A 69 -2.32 6.14 7.47
C ALA A 69 -1.92 7.19 8.52
N GLU A 70 -2.60 7.23 9.66
CA GLU A 70 -2.31 8.13 10.77
C GLU A 70 -0.92 7.91 11.41
N GLN A 71 -0.35 6.72 11.26
CA GLN A 71 1.00 6.39 11.72
C GLN A 71 2.11 6.71 10.69
N GLY A 72 1.76 7.17 9.50
CA GLY A 72 2.73 7.51 8.46
C GLY A 72 2.79 6.51 7.30
N VAL A 73 1.77 5.68 7.10
CA VAL A 73 1.65 4.81 5.93
C VAL A 73 0.85 5.53 4.84
N LEU A 74 1.51 5.92 3.75
CA LEU A 74 0.86 6.46 2.57
C LEU A 74 0.27 5.31 1.74
N LEU A 75 -1.04 5.13 1.86
CA LEU A 75 -1.82 4.12 1.12
C LEU A 75 -2.29 4.72 -0.21
N LEU A 76 -1.41 4.69 -1.22
CA LEU A 76 -1.58 5.40 -2.48
C LEU A 76 -1.99 4.45 -3.61
N ASN A 77 -3.14 4.70 -4.22
CA ASN A 77 -3.47 4.08 -5.50
C ASN A 77 -2.78 4.81 -6.67
N SER A 78 -2.39 4.08 -7.70
CA SER A 78 -1.85 4.66 -8.95
C SER A 78 -2.89 5.51 -9.67
N ILE A 79 -4.16 5.15 -9.55
CA ILE A 79 -5.34 5.79 -10.13
C ILE A 79 -6.29 6.10 -8.98
N LEU A 80 -6.69 7.37 -8.83
CA LEU A 80 -7.38 7.83 -7.62
C LEU A 80 -8.91 7.81 -7.73
N THR A 81 -9.46 7.53 -8.91
CA THR A 81 -10.90 7.45 -9.13
C THR A 81 -11.26 6.22 -9.96
N VAL A 82 -12.51 5.81 -9.86
CA VAL A 82 -13.08 4.71 -10.63
C VAL A 82 -14.58 4.98 -10.87
N GLN A 83 -15.11 4.54 -12.00
CA GLN A 83 -16.55 4.55 -12.22
C GLN A 83 -17.19 3.40 -11.44
N ALA A 84 -18.34 3.65 -10.82
CA ALA A 84 -19.07 2.63 -10.08
C ALA A 84 -19.25 1.36 -10.89
N ASN A 85 -18.94 0.23 -10.28
CA ASN A 85 -19.03 -1.12 -10.87
C ASN A 85 -18.21 -1.37 -12.14
N LYS A 86 -17.24 -0.49 -12.48
CA LYS A 86 -16.37 -0.65 -13.64
C LYS A 86 -14.88 -0.55 -13.24
N PRO A 87 -14.28 -1.66 -12.80
CA PRO A 87 -12.86 -1.67 -12.40
C PRO A 87 -11.97 -1.19 -13.55
N ALA A 88 -10.92 -0.45 -13.20
CA ALA A 88 -9.95 0.10 -14.13
C ALA A 88 -10.49 1.12 -15.16
N SER A 89 -11.72 1.60 -15.00
CA SER A 89 -12.40 2.53 -15.93
C SER A 89 -11.66 3.86 -16.14
N HIS A 90 -10.88 4.30 -15.19
CA HIS A 90 -10.14 5.57 -15.27
C HIS A 90 -8.64 5.37 -15.54
N GLN A 91 -8.23 4.21 -16.04
CA GLN A 91 -6.86 4.01 -16.53
C GLN A 91 -6.56 4.96 -17.70
N ARG A 92 -5.32 5.46 -17.77
CA ARG A 92 -4.84 6.37 -18.82
C ARG A 92 -5.65 7.68 -18.93
N LYS A 93 -6.22 8.13 -17.82
CA LYS A 93 -6.95 9.41 -17.72
C LYS A 93 -6.16 10.50 -16.98
N GLY A 94 -4.85 10.29 -16.76
CA GLY A 94 -3.97 11.29 -16.16
C GLY A 94 -3.52 10.99 -14.73
N TRP A 95 -4.25 10.19 -13.97
CA TRP A 95 -3.90 9.89 -12.58
C TRP A 95 -2.51 9.26 -12.42
N GLU A 96 -2.13 8.36 -13.33
CA GLU A 96 -0.84 7.69 -13.28
C GLU A 96 0.33 8.68 -13.36
N ARG A 97 0.18 9.74 -14.16
CA ARG A 97 1.18 10.80 -14.28
C ARG A 97 1.31 11.58 -12.97
N PHE A 98 0.18 11.96 -12.38
CA PHE A 98 0.15 12.66 -11.09
C PHE A 98 0.82 11.82 -9.98
N THR A 99 0.41 10.55 -9.82
CA THR A 99 0.96 9.69 -8.78
C THR A 99 2.42 9.31 -9.00
N ASN A 100 2.90 9.28 -10.27
CA ASN A 100 4.33 9.16 -10.57
C ASN A 100 5.12 10.35 -10.02
N VAL A 101 4.61 11.57 -10.17
CA VAL A 101 5.25 12.77 -9.61
C VAL A 101 5.30 12.70 -8.08
N VAL A 102 4.22 12.25 -7.43
CA VAL A 102 4.20 12.07 -5.98
C VAL A 102 5.30 11.11 -5.52
N ILE A 103 5.41 9.93 -6.16
CA ILE A 103 6.44 8.94 -5.81
C ILE A 103 7.85 9.49 -6.06
N LYS A 104 8.04 10.18 -7.19
CA LYS A 104 9.34 10.81 -7.48
C LYS A 104 9.73 11.84 -6.42
N ARG A 105 8.80 12.68 -5.99
CA ARG A 105 9.05 13.67 -4.94
C ARG A 105 9.38 13.02 -3.60
N LEU A 106 8.66 11.98 -3.21
CA LEU A 106 8.98 11.22 -2.00
C LEU A 106 10.40 10.62 -2.09
N ASN A 107 10.77 10.07 -3.25
CA ASN A 107 12.11 9.56 -3.44
C ASN A 107 13.19 10.65 -3.33
N ASP A 108 12.98 11.80 -3.96
CA ASP A 108 13.99 12.86 -4.08
C ASP A 108 14.12 13.70 -2.80
N GLU A 109 13.01 14.01 -2.14
CA GLU A 109 12.93 14.96 -1.03
C GLU A 109 12.91 14.33 0.36
N CYS A 110 12.67 13.03 0.46
CA CYS A 110 12.67 12.28 1.73
C CYS A 110 13.85 11.32 1.82
N GLU A 111 14.11 10.84 3.04
CA GLU A 111 15.13 9.82 3.31
C GLU A 111 14.60 8.74 4.25
N GLY A 112 15.09 7.53 4.08
CA GLY A 112 14.77 6.42 4.97
C GLY A 112 13.30 6.04 4.96
N LEU A 113 12.66 6.07 3.77
CA LEU A 113 11.30 5.54 3.59
C LEU A 113 11.33 4.05 3.27
N VAL A 114 10.21 3.38 3.51
CA VAL A 114 9.95 2.01 3.05
C VAL A 114 8.94 2.05 1.91
N PHE A 115 9.26 1.45 0.78
CA PHE A 115 8.34 1.28 -0.34
C PHE A 115 7.96 -0.18 -0.49
N MET A 116 6.69 -0.52 -0.35
CA MET A 116 6.14 -1.85 -0.58
C MET A 116 5.50 -1.90 -1.97
N LEU A 117 6.17 -2.60 -2.89
CA LEU A 117 5.80 -2.68 -4.31
C LEU A 117 5.32 -4.09 -4.65
N TRP A 118 4.02 -4.29 -4.59
CA TRP A 118 3.39 -5.59 -4.79
C TRP A 118 2.86 -5.76 -6.21
N GLY A 119 3.46 -6.68 -6.95
CA GLY A 119 3.11 -6.99 -8.32
C GLY A 119 3.84 -6.15 -9.36
N VAL A 120 3.70 -6.52 -10.63
CA VAL A 120 4.44 -5.94 -11.75
C VAL A 120 4.17 -4.44 -11.93
N LYS A 121 2.91 -4.02 -11.79
CA LYS A 121 2.51 -2.62 -11.98
C LYS A 121 3.12 -1.70 -10.91
N ALA A 122 3.07 -2.11 -9.64
CA ALA A 122 3.68 -1.36 -8.55
C ALA A 122 5.20 -1.29 -8.69
N ARG A 123 5.86 -2.40 -9.02
CA ARG A 123 7.31 -2.43 -9.28
C ARG A 123 7.71 -1.51 -10.44
N LYS A 124 6.93 -1.50 -11.54
CA LYS A 124 7.16 -0.59 -12.66
C LYS A 124 7.06 0.88 -12.23
N LYS A 125 6.08 1.19 -11.40
CA LYS A 125 5.85 2.54 -10.86
C LYS A 125 6.99 2.98 -9.92
N GLY A 126 7.57 2.07 -9.17
CA GLY A 126 8.67 2.32 -8.24
C GLY A 126 10.08 2.27 -8.85
N ARG A 127 10.23 2.22 -10.18
CA ARG A 127 11.57 2.14 -10.84
C ARG A 127 12.47 3.34 -10.57
N CYS A 128 11.90 4.49 -10.27
CA CYS A 128 12.67 5.71 -9.96
C CYS A 128 13.19 5.75 -8.52
N ILE A 129 12.82 4.79 -7.67
CA ILE A 129 13.17 4.82 -6.25
C ILE A 129 14.62 4.39 -6.06
N ASP A 130 15.38 5.22 -5.36
CA ASP A 130 16.77 4.96 -5.01
C ASP A 130 16.85 4.02 -3.80
N SER A 131 17.27 2.78 -4.04
CA SER A 131 17.43 1.75 -3.02
C SER A 131 18.60 1.99 -2.05
N ASN A 132 19.48 2.96 -2.34
CA ASN A 132 20.51 3.41 -1.40
C ASN A 132 19.96 4.39 -0.36
N LYS A 133 18.87 5.10 -0.68
CA LYS A 133 18.19 6.04 0.21
C LYS A 133 17.04 5.41 0.98
N HIS A 134 16.34 4.47 0.38
CA HIS A 134 15.09 3.90 0.86
C HIS A 134 15.12 2.38 0.85
N LEU A 135 14.34 1.75 1.71
CA LEU A 135 14.09 0.32 1.63
C LEU A 135 12.99 0.03 0.59
N VAL A 136 13.30 -0.81 -0.39
CA VAL A 136 12.35 -1.25 -1.41
C VAL A 136 12.06 -2.73 -1.23
N LEU A 137 10.82 -3.05 -0.84
CA LEU A 137 10.34 -4.41 -0.64
C LEU A 137 9.40 -4.82 -1.78
N THR A 138 9.74 -5.91 -2.47
CA THR A 138 8.98 -6.37 -3.63
C THR A 138 8.47 -7.80 -3.45
N SER A 139 7.23 -8.05 -3.87
CA SER A 139 6.63 -9.38 -3.94
C SER A 139 5.62 -9.48 -5.07
N ALA A 140 4.96 -10.63 -5.21
CA ALA A 140 3.76 -10.75 -6.02
C ALA A 140 2.63 -9.85 -5.49
N HIS A 141 1.59 -9.62 -6.30
CA HIS A 141 0.39 -8.91 -5.85
C HIS A 141 -0.40 -9.79 -4.86
N PRO A 142 -1.03 -9.22 -3.81
CA PRO A 142 -1.80 -9.99 -2.84
C PRO A 142 -3.13 -10.56 -3.37
N SER A 143 -3.47 -10.33 -4.64
CA SER A 143 -4.69 -10.89 -5.22
C SER A 143 -4.65 -12.41 -5.29
N PRO A 144 -5.79 -13.10 -5.11
CA PRO A 144 -5.86 -14.56 -5.22
C PRO A 144 -5.36 -15.07 -6.58
N ARG A 145 -5.58 -14.32 -7.63
CA ARG A 145 -5.10 -14.69 -8.98
C ARG A 145 -3.58 -14.83 -9.00
N ALA A 146 -2.84 -13.90 -8.43
CA ALA A 146 -1.37 -13.97 -8.38
C ALA A 146 -0.90 -15.13 -7.48
N VAL A 147 -1.53 -15.31 -6.33
CA VAL A 147 -1.21 -16.39 -5.38
C VAL A 147 -1.50 -17.76 -5.99
N ASN A 148 -2.63 -17.93 -6.67
CA ASN A 148 -3.02 -19.18 -7.31
C ASN A 148 -2.13 -19.57 -8.50
N PHE A 149 -1.43 -18.61 -9.13
CA PHE A 149 -0.40 -18.88 -10.15
C PHE A 149 0.99 -19.19 -9.54
N GLY A 150 1.07 -19.51 -8.25
CA GLY A 150 2.32 -19.85 -7.57
C GLY A 150 3.23 -18.65 -7.32
N CYS A 151 2.73 -17.43 -7.50
CA CYS A 151 3.48 -16.22 -7.18
C CYS A 151 3.41 -15.96 -5.68
N SER A 152 4.54 -16.00 -5.00
CA SER A 152 4.61 -15.75 -3.57
C SER A 152 4.30 -14.31 -3.22
N PHE A 153 3.18 -14.06 -2.53
CA PHE A 153 2.94 -12.88 -1.72
C PHE A 153 3.31 -13.21 -0.28
N GLY A 154 3.85 -12.24 0.42
CA GLY A 154 4.37 -12.44 1.76
C GLY A 154 5.86 -12.78 1.73
N LYS A 155 6.62 -12.01 2.44
CA LYS A 155 8.07 -12.16 2.65
C LYS A 155 8.44 -11.40 3.92
N LYS A 156 7.53 -11.36 4.91
CA LYS A 156 7.71 -10.61 6.16
C LYS A 156 7.99 -9.12 5.92
N HIS A 157 7.35 -8.51 4.92
CA HIS A 157 7.54 -7.10 4.59
C HIS A 157 7.22 -6.17 5.76
N PHE A 158 6.24 -6.52 6.58
CA PHE A 158 5.77 -5.69 7.69
C PHE A 158 6.76 -5.65 8.84
N SER A 159 7.32 -6.77 9.24
CA SER A 159 8.39 -6.83 10.25
C SER A 159 9.70 -6.23 9.72
N GLN A 160 10.06 -6.46 8.46
CA GLN A 160 11.22 -5.84 7.82
C GLN A 160 11.09 -4.30 7.78
N ALA A 161 9.90 -3.78 7.47
CA ALA A 161 9.65 -2.35 7.49
C ALA A 161 9.87 -1.77 8.90
N ASN A 162 9.35 -2.43 9.93
CA ASN A 162 9.50 -1.99 11.30
C ASN A 162 10.94 -2.04 11.80
N GLU A 163 11.71 -3.07 11.42
CA GLU A 163 13.14 -3.16 11.71
C GLU A 163 13.91 -1.99 11.09
N TYR A 164 13.70 -1.75 9.80
CA TYR A 164 14.31 -0.62 9.09
C TYR A 164 13.96 0.74 9.69
N LEU A 165 12.72 0.95 10.13
CA LEU A 165 12.31 2.19 10.78
C LEU A 165 13.00 2.38 12.14
N ARG A 166 13.10 1.32 12.97
CA ARG A 166 13.80 1.36 14.27
C ARG A 166 15.28 1.68 14.11
N GLU A 167 15.96 1.08 13.14
CA GLU A 167 17.37 1.37 12.83
C GLU A 167 17.62 2.85 12.49
N ARG A 168 16.58 3.57 12.07
CA ARG A 168 16.61 5.00 11.74
C ARG A 168 15.94 5.88 12.79
N GLU A 169 15.75 5.35 13.99
CA GLU A 169 15.15 6.06 15.11
C GLU A 169 13.73 6.58 14.81
N LYS A 170 13.04 5.92 13.88
CA LYS A 170 11.63 6.19 13.57
C LYS A 170 10.74 5.18 14.29
N SER A 171 9.58 5.65 14.77
CA SER A 171 8.60 4.75 15.39
C SER A 171 8.11 3.68 14.40
N PRO A 172 8.04 2.41 14.81
CA PRO A 172 7.48 1.35 13.97
C PRO A 172 5.97 1.56 13.74
N ILE A 173 5.42 0.82 12.81
CA ILE A 173 3.99 0.81 12.52
C ILE A 173 3.33 -0.32 13.32
N GLU A 174 2.22 -0.04 13.95
CA GLU A 174 1.29 -1.04 14.49
C GLU A 174 0.36 -1.48 13.35
N TRP A 175 0.70 -2.59 12.75
CA TRP A 175 0.00 -3.14 11.57
C TRP A 175 -1.36 -3.75 11.88
#